data_9fe7a6f211678b01fc87b33291aa9656
#
_entry.id   9fe7a6f211678b01fc87b33291aa9656
#
_cell.length_a   1.000
_cell.length_b   1.000
_cell.length_c   1.000
_cell.angle_alpha   90.00
_cell.angle_beta   90.00
_cell.angle_gamma   90.00
#
_symmetry.space_group_name_H-M   'P 1'
#
loop_
_entity.id
_entity.type
_entity.pdbx_description
1 polymer ?
#
loop_
_entity_poly.entity_id
_entity_poly.type
_entity_poly.pdbx_seq_one_letter_code
_entity_poly.pdbx_strand_id
1 'polypeptide(L)'
;LHYVVDIDIKGFFDNVSHSKLMKQMWNMGIQDKKLLCVIKEMLKAPIVLPNGETIYPQKGTPQGGILSPLLSNIVLNELDWWIASQWEKQPAHNIRDHITKTGATHRGRAYDAFRKSGLKEMHMVRYADDFKIFCSNRKDAKRAYEATKAWLHDRLKLEVSEEKSKIVNLKKGYSEFLGFKLTLMKKGASYVVKSHICDKAKRRETDKLKGQIKKIAHPKNDEERVTLINEYNAMIMGMHNYFQIATCVSSDFADMGREVDVVKLSQLKRKALSTKGDYKGFSFIEKKYGKSKQIRFYSGKPLVPVGYIKHKNPMWKKKSVCKYTPEGRQKIHKNLGIDTNTMLLLMRTKEVGRSVEYMDNRISLYVAQYGKCAITGQILALHEIHCHHKKPVSQGGNDRYENLIILHKDIHRLLHATKETTIKAYLSQLQLTYKQKAKLNKLRQLANMQAIYSNSQNSGQ
;
A
#
# COMPACT_ATOMS: atom_id res chain seq x y z
N LEU A 1 -3.46 6.71 28.20
CA LEU A 1 -3.82 5.30 28.00
C LEU A 1 -2.54 4.47 28.05
N HIS A 2 -2.52 3.42 28.86
CA HIS A 2 -1.32 2.58 29.00
C HIS A 2 -1.62 1.10 29.19
N TYR A 3 -2.87 0.73 29.24
CA TYR A 3 -3.32 -0.65 29.12
C TYR A 3 -3.75 -0.95 27.70
N VAL A 4 -3.26 -2.03 27.13
CA VAL A 4 -3.60 -2.52 25.81
C VAL A 4 -4.25 -3.88 25.94
N VAL A 5 -5.41 -4.02 25.35
CA VAL A 5 -6.08 -5.29 25.17
C VAL A 5 -5.73 -5.79 23.77
N ASP A 6 -4.90 -6.81 23.70
CA ASP A 6 -4.56 -7.53 22.50
C ASP A 6 -5.58 -8.65 22.31
N ILE A 7 -6.34 -8.64 21.23
CA ILE A 7 -7.35 -9.66 20.93
C ILE A 7 -7.01 -10.33 19.62
N ASP A 8 -6.93 -11.65 19.63
CA ASP A 8 -6.75 -12.49 18.46
C ASP A 8 -8.03 -13.28 18.19
N ILE A 9 -8.58 -13.19 17.00
CA ILE A 9 -9.77 -13.93 16.59
C ILE A 9 -9.35 -15.29 16.07
N LYS A 10 -9.90 -16.36 16.65
CA LYS A 10 -9.55 -17.75 16.31
C LYS A 10 -9.98 -18.08 14.87
N GLY A 11 -8.99 -18.32 14.00
CA GLY A 11 -9.24 -18.71 12.60
C GLY A 11 -10.20 -17.76 11.88
N PHE A 12 -9.97 -16.45 11.96
CA PHE A 12 -10.90 -15.43 11.49
C PHE A 12 -11.38 -15.68 10.06
N PHE A 13 -10.43 -15.84 9.12
CA PHE A 13 -10.76 -16.04 7.70
C PHE A 13 -11.58 -17.30 7.45
N ASP A 14 -11.41 -18.34 8.25
CA ASP A 14 -12.10 -19.63 8.10
C ASP A 14 -13.50 -19.64 8.77
N ASN A 15 -13.77 -18.63 9.62
CA ASN A 15 -15.00 -18.58 10.43
C ASN A 15 -15.98 -17.47 10.04
N VAL A 16 -15.71 -16.71 8.99
CA VAL A 16 -16.62 -15.65 8.50
C VAL A 16 -17.93 -16.26 8.02
N SER A 17 -19.05 -15.85 8.60
CA SER A 17 -20.39 -16.30 8.18
C SER A 17 -20.79 -15.66 6.84
N HIS A 18 -20.99 -16.49 5.80
CA HIS A 18 -21.42 -16.02 4.48
C HIS A 18 -22.74 -15.25 4.55
N SER A 19 -23.74 -15.78 5.27
CA SER A 19 -25.06 -15.14 5.41
C SER A 19 -24.99 -13.78 6.10
N LYS A 20 -24.14 -13.65 7.14
CA LYS A 20 -23.91 -12.39 7.85
C LYS A 20 -23.23 -11.38 6.94
N LEU A 21 -22.16 -11.79 6.24
CA LEU A 21 -21.44 -10.94 5.30
C LEU A 21 -22.35 -10.40 4.20
N MET A 22 -23.20 -11.26 3.59
CA MET A 22 -24.14 -10.82 2.57
C MET A 22 -25.14 -9.78 3.08
N LYS A 23 -25.67 -9.95 4.32
CA LYS A 23 -26.54 -8.96 4.98
C LYS A 23 -25.81 -7.64 5.24
N GLN A 24 -24.55 -7.71 5.67
CA GLN A 24 -23.74 -6.51 5.92
C GLN A 24 -23.49 -5.74 4.61
N MET A 25 -23.14 -6.43 3.54
CA MET A 25 -22.96 -5.80 2.21
C MET A 25 -24.24 -5.10 1.75
N TRP A 26 -25.38 -5.77 1.88
CA TRP A 26 -26.68 -5.19 1.53
C TRP A 26 -26.98 -3.92 2.34
N ASN A 27 -26.75 -3.96 3.65
CA ASN A 27 -26.98 -2.81 4.55
C ASN A 27 -26.00 -1.64 4.30
N MET A 28 -24.82 -1.93 3.74
CA MET A 28 -23.84 -0.91 3.33
C MET A 28 -24.19 -0.26 1.98
N GLY A 29 -25.28 -0.69 1.32
CA GLY A 29 -25.72 -0.15 0.03
C GLY A 29 -25.25 -0.93 -1.20
N ILE A 30 -24.56 -2.08 -1.02
CA ILE A 30 -24.20 -2.98 -2.12
C ILE A 30 -25.43 -3.87 -2.39
N GLN A 31 -26.35 -3.39 -3.23
CA GLN A 31 -27.66 -4.02 -3.44
C GLN A 31 -27.83 -4.61 -4.84
N ASP A 32 -26.77 -4.66 -5.64
CA ASP A 32 -26.77 -5.38 -6.92
C ASP A 32 -26.83 -6.89 -6.67
N LYS A 33 -27.99 -7.49 -6.96
CA LYS A 33 -28.24 -8.91 -6.73
C LYS A 33 -27.31 -9.81 -7.56
N LYS A 34 -26.96 -9.41 -8.81
CA LYS A 34 -26.04 -10.18 -9.65
C LYS A 34 -24.65 -10.21 -9.06
N LEU A 35 -24.13 -9.06 -8.63
CA LEU A 35 -22.84 -8.96 -7.94
C LEU A 35 -22.82 -9.81 -6.66
N LEU A 36 -23.88 -9.73 -5.86
CA LEU A 36 -23.97 -10.50 -4.62
C LEU A 36 -24.01 -12.01 -4.90
N CYS A 37 -24.70 -12.45 -5.97
CA CYS A 37 -24.66 -13.86 -6.39
C CYS A 37 -23.24 -14.30 -6.78
N VAL A 38 -22.53 -13.50 -7.57
CA VAL A 38 -21.13 -13.80 -7.94
C VAL A 38 -20.24 -13.93 -6.70
N ILE A 39 -20.34 -12.99 -5.76
CA ILE A 39 -19.56 -13.06 -4.51
C ILE A 39 -19.93 -14.31 -3.70
N LYS A 40 -21.21 -14.67 -3.63
CA LYS A 40 -21.66 -15.88 -2.94
C LYS A 40 -21.08 -17.14 -3.55
N GLU A 41 -21.06 -17.25 -4.88
CA GLU A 41 -20.44 -18.37 -5.57
C GLU A 41 -18.91 -18.41 -5.37
N MET A 42 -18.24 -17.27 -5.38
CA MET A 42 -16.80 -17.20 -5.03
C MET A 42 -16.51 -17.68 -3.61
N LEU A 43 -17.37 -17.35 -2.63
CA LEU A 43 -17.23 -17.81 -1.24
C LEU A 43 -17.47 -19.30 -1.07
N LYS A 44 -18.27 -19.91 -1.94
CA LYS A 44 -18.60 -21.35 -1.94
C LYS A 44 -17.71 -22.17 -2.86
N ALA A 45 -16.82 -21.53 -3.59
CA ALA A 45 -15.93 -22.22 -4.52
C ALA A 45 -15.16 -23.34 -3.80
N PRO A 46 -15.04 -24.53 -4.42
CA PRO A 46 -14.36 -25.65 -3.82
C PRO A 46 -12.87 -25.35 -3.60
N ILE A 47 -12.33 -25.82 -2.49
CA ILE A 47 -10.93 -25.72 -2.12
C ILE A 47 -10.29 -27.08 -2.29
N VAL A 48 -9.33 -27.22 -3.20
CA VAL A 48 -8.55 -28.44 -3.37
C VAL A 48 -7.35 -28.38 -2.44
N LEU A 49 -7.27 -29.33 -1.51
CA LEU A 49 -6.15 -29.45 -0.58
C LEU A 49 -4.92 -30.08 -1.26
N PRO A 50 -3.70 -29.93 -0.70
CA PRO A 50 -2.50 -30.57 -1.23
C PRO A 50 -2.55 -32.09 -1.33
N ASN A 51 -3.40 -32.74 -0.53
CA ASN A 51 -3.66 -34.18 -0.57
C ASN A 51 -4.67 -34.61 -1.66
N GLY A 52 -5.20 -33.65 -2.48
CA GLY A 52 -6.20 -33.89 -3.52
C GLY A 52 -7.65 -33.89 -3.05
N GLU A 53 -7.89 -33.78 -1.74
CA GLU A 53 -9.24 -33.69 -1.19
C GLU A 53 -9.88 -32.33 -1.53
N THR A 54 -11.18 -32.37 -1.88
CA THR A 54 -11.96 -31.16 -2.22
C THR A 54 -12.94 -30.83 -1.11
N ILE A 55 -12.81 -29.64 -0.54
CA ILE A 55 -13.69 -29.12 0.52
C ILE A 55 -14.62 -28.08 -0.06
N TYR A 56 -15.91 -28.14 0.29
CA TYR A 56 -16.93 -27.13 -0.05
C TYR A 56 -17.20 -26.24 1.17
N PRO A 57 -16.67 -25.02 1.21
CA PRO A 57 -16.76 -24.17 2.40
C PRO A 57 -18.19 -23.68 2.63
N GLN A 58 -18.72 -23.88 3.85
CA GLN A 58 -20.02 -23.35 4.30
C GLN A 58 -19.86 -21.99 5.00
N LYS A 59 -18.64 -21.65 5.40
CA LYS A 59 -18.23 -20.40 6.04
C LYS A 59 -16.80 -20.10 5.66
N GLY A 60 -16.33 -18.89 5.98
CA GLY A 60 -14.97 -18.47 5.71
C GLY A 60 -14.82 -17.67 4.41
N THR A 61 -13.65 -17.11 4.23
CA THR A 61 -13.22 -16.43 3.00
C THR A 61 -11.93 -17.11 2.53
N PRO A 62 -11.79 -17.42 1.22
CA PRO A 62 -10.64 -18.19 0.73
C PRO A 62 -9.34 -17.43 1.03
N GLN A 63 -8.39 -18.10 1.72
CA GLN A 63 -7.08 -17.54 2.00
C GLN A 63 -6.30 -17.34 0.70
N GLY A 64 -5.74 -16.14 0.51
CA GLY A 64 -5.08 -15.76 -0.75
C GLY A 64 -6.02 -15.25 -1.84
N GLY A 65 -7.33 -15.27 -1.64
CA GLY A 65 -8.30 -14.66 -2.56
C GLY A 65 -8.18 -13.13 -2.58
N ILE A 66 -8.24 -12.53 -3.77
CA ILE A 66 -8.08 -11.08 -3.96
C ILE A 66 -9.12 -10.27 -3.17
N LEU A 67 -10.36 -10.77 -3.06
CA LEU A 67 -11.46 -10.11 -2.34
C LEU A 67 -11.45 -10.39 -0.83
N SER A 68 -10.79 -11.43 -0.37
CA SER A 68 -10.85 -11.85 1.04
C SER A 68 -10.50 -10.76 2.05
N PRO A 69 -9.45 -9.94 1.85
CA PRO A 69 -9.16 -8.83 2.77
C PRO A 69 -10.26 -7.75 2.80
N LEU A 70 -10.92 -7.50 1.66
CA LEU A 70 -12.02 -6.55 1.59
C LEU A 70 -13.25 -7.08 2.32
N LEU A 71 -13.64 -8.32 2.05
CA LEU A 71 -14.80 -8.97 2.67
C LEU A 71 -14.63 -9.08 4.19
N SER A 72 -13.45 -9.45 4.64
CA SER A 72 -13.07 -9.51 6.06
C SER A 72 -13.19 -8.14 6.74
N ASN A 73 -12.77 -7.07 6.07
CA ASN A 73 -12.94 -5.71 6.58
C ASN A 73 -14.42 -5.28 6.64
N ILE A 74 -15.26 -5.74 5.73
CA ILE A 74 -16.72 -5.52 5.78
C ILE A 74 -17.30 -6.16 7.04
N VAL A 75 -16.93 -7.41 7.32
CA VAL A 75 -17.42 -8.12 8.51
C VAL A 75 -17.06 -7.38 9.79
N LEU A 76 -15.81 -6.96 9.95
CA LEU A 76 -15.34 -6.29 11.17
C LEU A 76 -15.69 -4.79 11.23
N ASN A 77 -16.27 -4.21 10.18
CA ASN A 77 -16.73 -2.82 10.22
C ASN A 77 -17.79 -2.57 11.29
N GLU A 78 -18.66 -3.56 11.59
CA GLU A 78 -19.62 -3.46 12.69
C GLU A 78 -18.90 -3.35 14.05
N LEU A 79 -17.80 -4.06 14.25
CA LEU A 79 -16.96 -3.97 15.44
C LEU A 79 -16.35 -2.57 15.60
N ASP A 80 -15.83 -2.01 14.49
CA ASP A 80 -15.26 -0.67 14.47
C ASP A 80 -16.28 0.37 14.96
N TRP A 81 -17.49 0.31 14.42
CA TRP A 81 -18.59 1.22 14.81
C TRP A 81 -19.05 1.00 16.24
N TRP A 82 -19.17 -0.27 16.67
CA TRP A 82 -19.60 -0.58 18.01
C TRP A 82 -18.60 -0.04 19.05
N ILE A 83 -17.30 -0.30 18.89
CA ILE A 83 -16.29 0.23 19.82
C ILE A 83 -16.23 1.76 19.77
N ALA A 84 -16.28 2.36 18.57
CA ALA A 84 -16.29 3.81 18.44
C ALA A 84 -17.51 4.44 19.13
N SER A 85 -18.67 3.79 19.13
CA SER A 85 -19.88 4.26 19.80
C SER A 85 -19.77 4.27 21.33
N GLN A 86 -18.88 3.47 21.92
CA GLN A 86 -18.71 3.40 23.37
C GLN A 86 -17.99 4.64 23.94
N TRP A 87 -17.19 5.34 23.12
CA TRP A 87 -16.41 6.49 23.55
C TRP A 87 -16.27 7.57 22.47
N GLU A 88 -15.62 7.28 21.35
CA GLU A 88 -15.21 8.30 20.38
C GLU A 88 -16.39 9.00 19.69
N LYS A 89 -17.49 8.27 19.48
CA LYS A 89 -18.71 8.74 18.80
C LYS A 89 -19.86 9.05 19.74
N GLN A 90 -19.65 8.95 21.05
CA GLN A 90 -20.70 9.32 22.01
C GLN A 90 -21.12 10.78 21.80
N PRO A 91 -22.43 11.06 21.74
CA PRO A 91 -22.91 12.43 21.67
C PRO A 91 -22.66 13.13 23.03
N ALA A 92 -22.06 14.31 22.94
CA ALA A 92 -21.85 15.15 24.13
C ALA A 92 -23.05 16.07 24.28
N HIS A 93 -23.98 15.71 25.18
CA HIS A 93 -25.08 16.58 25.51
C HIS A 93 -24.59 17.87 26.17
N ASN A 94 -25.08 19.02 25.73
CA ASN A 94 -24.76 20.36 26.24
C ASN A 94 -23.29 20.83 26.08
N ILE A 95 -22.49 20.14 25.28
CA ILE A 95 -21.11 20.56 24.99
C ILE A 95 -20.95 20.77 23.49
N ARG A 96 -20.73 22.03 23.09
CA ARG A 96 -20.41 22.34 21.68
C ARG A 96 -18.98 21.98 21.37
N ASP A 97 -18.76 21.25 20.28
CA ASP A 97 -17.43 21.01 19.75
C ASP A 97 -16.81 22.35 19.32
N HIS A 98 -15.57 22.59 19.75
CA HIS A 98 -14.82 23.77 19.36
C HIS A 98 -14.22 23.55 17.95
N ILE A 99 -14.63 24.38 17.00
CA ILE A 99 -14.05 24.39 15.66
C ILE A 99 -12.84 25.35 15.68
N THR A 100 -11.66 24.83 15.41
CA THR A 100 -10.43 25.63 15.35
C THR A 100 -10.43 26.53 14.10
N LYS A 101 -9.60 27.59 14.10
CA LYS A 101 -9.40 28.47 12.93
C LYS A 101 -9.03 27.69 11.64
N THR A 102 -8.51 26.48 11.78
CA THR A 102 -8.16 25.59 10.66
C THR A 102 -9.28 24.63 10.25
N GLY A 103 -10.50 24.80 10.80
CA GLY A 103 -11.67 23.93 10.51
C GLY A 103 -11.61 22.55 11.19
N ALA A 104 -10.69 22.30 12.11
CA ALA A 104 -10.62 21.05 12.84
C ALA A 104 -11.53 21.09 14.06
N THR A 105 -12.36 20.04 14.26
CA THR A 105 -13.21 19.89 15.43
C THR A 105 -12.40 19.40 16.63
N HIS A 106 -12.39 20.18 17.71
CA HIS A 106 -11.68 19.85 18.93
C HIS A 106 -12.67 19.36 20.00
N ARG A 107 -12.64 18.06 20.31
CA ARG A 107 -13.52 17.39 21.26
C ARG A 107 -12.97 17.31 22.70
N GLY A 108 -11.92 18.07 23.04
CA GLY A 108 -11.26 17.98 24.36
C GLY A 108 -12.23 18.15 25.52
N ARG A 109 -13.10 19.18 25.48
CA ARG A 109 -14.13 19.40 26.52
C ARG A 109 -15.15 18.26 26.65
N ALA A 110 -15.53 17.65 25.53
CA ALA A 110 -16.42 16.48 25.53
C ALA A 110 -15.72 15.28 26.19
N TYR A 111 -14.47 15.02 25.88
CA TYR A 111 -13.71 13.94 26.51
C TYR A 111 -13.48 14.18 28.01
N ASP A 112 -13.28 15.42 28.46
CA ASP A 112 -13.15 15.74 29.88
C ASP A 112 -14.48 15.50 30.63
N ALA A 113 -15.61 15.82 30.00
CA ALA A 113 -16.92 15.49 30.57
C ALA A 113 -17.18 13.99 30.62
N PHE A 114 -16.78 13.25 29.55
CA PHE A 114 -16.88 11.78 29.51
C PHE A 114 -16.04 11.12 30.61
N ARG A 115 -14.83 11.63 30.87
CA ARG A 115 -13.95 11.11 31.94
C ARG A 115 -14.55 11.30 33.33
N LYS A 116 -15.36 12.36 33.52
CA LYS A 116 -16.11 12.64 34.77
C LYS A 116 -17.37 11.80 34.88
N SER A 117 -17.88 11.23 33.78
CA SER A 117 -19.02 10.34 33.75
C SER A 117 -18.62 8.89 34.02
N GLY A 118 -19.61 7.99 34.03
CA GLY A 118 -19.35 6.53 34.12
C GLY A 118 -18.77 5.89 32.87
N LEU A 119 -18.57 6.64 31.76
CA LEU A 119 -18.05 6.12 30.51
C LEU A 119 -16.57 5.68 30.63
N LYS A 120 -16.22 4.64 29.90
CA LYS A 120 -14.86 4.08 29.89
C LYS A 120 -14.09 4.57 28.66
N GLU A 121 -13.00 5.31 28.90
CA GLU A 121 -12.14 5.78 27.82
C GLU A 121 -11.47 4.58 27.11
N MET A 122 -11.82 4.38 25.84
CA MET A 122 -11.24 3.33 25.01
C MET A 122 -11.07 3.81 23.57
N HIS A 123 -9.96 3.37 22.94
CA HIS A 123 -9.65 3.65 21.54
C HIS A 123 -9.17 2.38 20.87
N MET A 124 -9.69 2.08 19.69
CA MET A 124 -9.29 0.90 18.93
C MET A 124 -8.40 1.27 17.75
N VAL A 125 -7.41 0.44 17.50
CA VAL A 125 -6.62 0.43 16.27
C VAL A 125 -6.70 -0.97 15.69
N ARG A 126 -7.12 -1.08 14.43
CA ARG A 126 -7.29 -2.36 13.74
C ARG A 126 -6.62 -2.35 12.38
N TYR A 127 -6.00 -3.48 12.07
CA TYR A 127 -5.49 -3.82 10.75
C TYR A 127 -5.93 -5.24 10.40
N ALA A 128 -6.90 -5.38 9.49
CA ALA A 128 -7.58 -6.64 9.21
C ALA A 128 -8.19 -7.24 10.49
N ASP A 129 -7.77 -8.42 10.89
CA ASP A 129 -8.17 -9.14 12.11
C ASP A 129 -7.28 -8.83 13.34
N ASP A 130 -6.10 -8.26 13.14
CA ASP A 130 -5.23 -7.81 14.24
C ASP A 130 -5.70 -6.45 14.77
N PHE A 131 -6.19 -6.40 15.99
CA PHE A 131 -6.64 -5.16 16.59
C PHE A 131 -6.30 -5.05 18.07
N LYS A 132 -6.23 -3.81 18.52
CA LYS A 132 -5.88 -3.46 19.90
C LYS A 132 -6.79 -2.40 20.45
N ILE A 133 -7.19 -2.56 21.71
CA ILE A 133 -8.00 -1.58 22.41
C ILE A 133 -7.16 -0.96 23.53
N PHE A 134 -7.03 0.35 23.51
CA PHE A 134 -6.27 1.12 24.49
C PHE A 134 -7.18 1.65 25.57
N CYS A 135 -6.85 1.40 26.83
CA CYS A 135 -7.63 1.81 28.01
C CYS A 135 -6.76 2.55 29.03
N SER A 136 -7.41 3.30 29.93
CA SER A 136 -6.72 4.10 30.95
C SER A 136 -6.24 3.26 32.12
N ASN A 137 -6.99 2.23 32.53
CA ASN A 137 -6.71 1.39 33.69
C ASN A 137 -7.03 -0.09 33.44
N ARG A 138 -6.59 -0.96 34.34
CA ARG A 138 -6.75 -2.41 34.22
C ARG A 138 -8.21 -2.87 34.31
N LYS A 139 -9.03 -2.21 35.13
CA LYS A 139 -10.45 -2.56 35.32
C LYS A 139 -11.21 -2.35 34.02
N ASP A 140 -11.01 -1.19 33.37
CA ASP A 140 -11.65 -0.88 32.10
C ASP A 140 -11.13 -1.78 30.97
N ALA A 141 -9.83 -2.10 30.96
CA ALA A 141 -9.26 -3.05 29.99
C ALA A 141 -9.88 -4.45 30.10
N LYS A 142 -10.10 -4.97 31.34
CA LYS A 142 -10.82 -6.25 31.54
C LYS A 142 -12.25 -6.18 31.02
N ARG A 143 -12.99 -5.12 31.37
CA ARG A 143 -14.36 -4.93 30.90
C ARG A 143 -14.44 -4.82 29.36
N ALA A 144 -13.51 -4.08 28.75
CA ALA A 144 -13.44 -3.96 27.30
C ALA A 144 -13.16 -5.32 26.64
N TYR A 145 -12.28 -6.15 27.24
CA TYR A 145 -11.99 -7.50 26.76
C TYR A 145 -13.23 -8.40 26.81
N GLU A 146 -13.89 -8.51 27.96
CA GLU A 146 -15.08 -9.36 28.12
C GLU A 146 -16.23 -8.91 27.23
N ALA A 147 -16.47 -7.58 27.15
CA ALA A 147 -17.53 -7.05 26.31
C ALA A 147 -17.26 -7.29 24.82
N THR A 148 -15.99 -7.17 24.38
CA THR A 148 -15.62 -7.42 22.98
C THR A 148 -15.69 -8.91 22.64
N LYS A 149 -15.28 -9.78 23.56
CA LYS A 149 -15.40 -11.25 23.42
C LYS A 149 -16.86 -11.66 23.26
N ALA A 150 -17.75 -11.19 24.15
CA ALA A 150 -19.17 -11.47 24.09
C ALA A 150 -19.79 -10.92 22.79
N TRP A 151 -19.45 -9.69 22.41
CA TRP A 151 -19.97 -9.06 21.21
C TRP A 151 -19.55 -9.82 19.93
N LEU A 152 -18.29 -10.23 19.81
CA LEU A 152 -17.79 -11.04 18.67
C LEU A 152 -18.53 -12.36 18.58
N HIS A 153 -18.73 -13.05 19.72
CA HIS A 153 -19.45 -14.30 19.78
C HIS A 153 -20.94 -14.11 19.40
N ASP A 154 -21.63 -13.18 20.05
CA ASP A 154 -23.07 -13.04 19.87
C ASP A 154 -23.43 -12.45 18.52
N ARG A 155 -22.69 -11.43 18.08
CA ARG A 155 -23.00 -10.67 16.88
C ARG A 155 -22.42 -11.27 15.60
N LEU A 156 -21.18 -11.73 15.62
CA LEU A 156 -20.47 -12.22 14.44
C LEU A 156 -20.28 -13.75 14.43
N LYS A 157 -20.58 -14.45 15.55
CA LYS A 157 -20.31 -15.87 15.73
C LYS A 157 -18.82 -16.21 15.58
N LEU A 158 -17.96 -15.30 16.05
CA LEU A 158 -16.51 -15.42 16.05
C LEU A 158 -16.00 -15.65 17.46
N GLU A 159 -15.04 -16.57 17.61
CA GLU A 159 -14.41 -16.88 18.88
C GLU A 159 -13.08 -16.16 19.02
N VAL A 160 -12.76 -15.75 20.26
CA VAL A 160 -11.47 -15.18 20.62
C VAL A 160 -10.51 -16.28 21.04
N SER A 161 -9.26 -16.22 20.58
CA SER A 161 -8.19 -17.10 21.03
C SER A 161 -7.70 -16.62 22.40
N GLU A 162 -8.09 -17.32 23.48
CA GLU A 162 -7.69 -16.94 24.85
C GLU A 162 -6.18 -17.08 25.07
N GLU A 163 -5.54 -18.06 24.42
CA GLU A 163 -4.10 -18.28 24.52
C GLU A 163 -3.26 -17.14 23.94
N LYS A 164 -3.76 -16.50 22.88
CA LYS A 164 -3.06 -15.41 22.19
C LYS A 164 -3.52 -14.03 22.65
N SER A 165 -4.71 -13.95 23.24
CA SER A 165 -5.27 -12.68 23.73
C SER A 165 -4.75 -12.34 25.11
N LYS A 166 -4.39 -11.08 25.34
CA LYS A 166 -3.81 -10.64 26.61
C LYS A 166 -4.06 -9.18 26.91
N ILE A 167 -3.99 -8.83 28.19
CA ILE A 167 -4.03 -7.43 28.65
C ILE A 167 -2.63 -7.04 29.12
N VAL A 168 -2.04 -6.06 28.46
CA VAL A 168 -0.67 -5.59 28.71
C VAL A 168 -0.66 -4.20 29.32
N ASN A 169 0.18 -4.01 30.34
CA ASN A 169 0.50 -2.67 30.85
C ASN A 169 1.81 -2.20 30.19
N LEU A 170 1.72 -1.23 29.28
CA LEU A 170 2.86 -0.70 28.52
C LEU A 170 3.94 -0.02 29.38
N LYS A 171 3.66 0.32 30.66
CA LYS A 171 4.65 0.82 31.61
C LYS A 171 5.55 -0.29 32.18
N LYS A 172 5.10 -1.54 32.12
CA LYS A 172 5.80 -2.71 32.68
C LYS A 172 6.20 -3.74 31.62
N GLY A 173 5.53 -3.73 30.47
CA GLY A 173 5.72 -4.68 29.38
C GLY A 173 5.60 -4.02 28.02
N TYR A 174 5.39 -4.84 27.00
CA TYR A 174 5.25 -4.39 25.63
C TYR A 174 4.07 -5.09 24.93
N SER A 175 3.52 -4.42 23.93
CA SER A 175 2.56 -4.99 22.98
C SER A 175 3.17 -4.96 21.57
N GLU A 176 2.98 -6.03 20.81
CA GLU A 176 3.45 -6.13 19.44
C GLU A 176 2.30 -5.86 18.47
N PHE A 177 2.54 -5.03 17.47
CA PHE A 177 1.56 -4.70 16.44
C PHE A 177 2.27 -4.45 15.11
N LEU A 178 1.88 -5.16 14.06
CA LEU A 178 2.42 -5.02 12.70
C LEU A 178 3.97 -5.06 12.65
N GLY A 179 4.59 -5.92 13.42
CA GLY A 179 6.04 -6.06 13.48
C GLY A 179 6.76 -5.01 14.33
N PHE A 180 6.00 -4.13 15.01
CA PHE A 180 6.53 -3.16 15.97
C PHE A 180 6.25 -3.59 17.40
N LYS A 181 7.21 -3.37 18.28
CA LYS A 181 7.13 -3.56 19.73
C LYS A 181 6.94 -2.21 20.40
N LEU A 182 5.78 -2.00 21.03
CA LEU A 182 5.37 -0.75 21.65
C LEU A 182 5.54 -0.83 23.16
N THR A 183 6.13 0.18 23.77
CA THR A 183 6.33 0.31 25.22
C THR A 183 6.25 1.78 25.65
N LEU A 184 6.11 2.01 26.94
CA LEU A 184 6.18 3.34 27.54
C LEU A 184 7.44 3.48 28.38
N MET A 185 8.23 4.51 28.10
CA MET A 185 9.41 4.86 28.88
C MET A 185 9.13 6.13 29.69
N LYS A 186 9.55 6.14 30.94
CA LYS A 186 9.48 7.32 31.81
C LYS A 186 10.48 8.39 31.33
N LYS A 187 10.03 9.62 31.14
CA LYS A 187 10.86 10.78 30.79
C LYS A 187 10.46 11.95 31.68
N GLY A 188 11.24 12.19 32.72
CA GLY A 188 10.88 13.15 33.79
C GLY A 188 9.61 12.72 34.51
N ALA A 189 8.64 13.62 34.66
CA ALA A 189 7.36 13.35 35.28
C ALA A 189 6.34 12.64 34.36
N SER A 190 6.61 12.52 33.05
CA SER A 190 5.71 11.96 32.05
C SER A 190 6.20 10.63 31.46
N TYR A 191 5.32 9.98 30.70
CA TYR A 191 5.67 8.80 29.91
C TYR A 191 5.63 9.13 28.42
N VAL A 192 6.60 8.62 27.67
CA VAL A 192 6.67 8.74 26.20
C VAL A 192 6.58 7.35 25.57
N VAL A 193 5.93 7.28 24.42
CA VAL A 193 5.85 6.06 23.64
C VAL A 193 7.20 5.79 23.00
N LYS A 194 7.71 4.58 23.15
CA LYS A 194 8.86 4.04 22.43
C LYS A 194 8.43 2.88 21.59
N SER A 195 8.95 2.82 20.37
CA SER A 195 8.72 1.70 19.46
C SER A 195 10.02 1.17 18.91
N HIS A 196 10.12 -0.15 18.91
CA HIS A 196 11.19 -0.95 18.34
C HIS A 196 10.64 -1.85 17.24
N ILE A 197 11.51 -2.43 16.44
CA ILE A 197 11.17 -3.59 15.62
C ILE A 197 10.99 -4.79 16.56
N CYS A 198 9.96 -5.60 16.38
CA CYS A 198 9.76 -6.78 17.24
C CYS A 198 10.88 -7.81 17.02
N ASP A 199 11.24 -8.54 18.07
CA ASP A 199 12.42 -9.42 18.09
C ASP A 199 12.32 -10.54 17.02
N LYS A 200 11.11 -11.07 16.80
CA LYS A 200 10.83 -12.07 15.77
C LYS A 200 11.10 -11.51 14.34
N ALA A 201 10.70 -10.28 14.08
CA ALA A 201 10.94 -9.64 12.78
C ALA A 201 12.44 -9.33 12.60
N LYS A 202 13.12 -8.81 13.63
CA LYS A 202 14.57 -8.59 13.58
C LYS A 202 15.33 -9.86 13.20
N ARG A 203 15.08 -10.96 13.89
CA ARG A 203 15.72 -12.27 13.61
C ARG A 203 15.44 -12.72 12.18
N ARG A 204 14.16 -12.80 11.81
CA ARG A 204 13.74 -13.23 10.46
C ARG A 204 14.41 -12.44 9.34
N GLU A 205 14.40 -11.12 9.43
CA GLU A 205 14.97 -10.25 8.38
C GLU A 205 16.52 -10.29 8.38
N THR A 206 17.14 -10.38 9.55
CA THR A 206 18.59 -10.58 9.67
C THR A 206 19.04 -11.90 9.04
N ASP A 207 18.32 -12.99 9.29
CA ASP A 207 18.64 -14.31 8.72
C ASP A 207 18.46 -14.33 7.20
N LYS A 208 17.42 -13.67 6.68
CA LYS A 208 17.25 -13.50 5.23
C LYS A 208 18.43 -12.75 4.60
N LEU A 209 18.89 -11.65 5.22
CA LEU A 209 20.04 -10.90 4.72
C LEU A 209 21.33 -11.71 4.76
N LYS A 210 21.56 -12.46 5.85
CA LYS A 210 22.71 -13.39 5.97
C LYS A 210 22.66 -14.46 4.86
N GLY A 211 21.47 -15.02 4.60
CA GLY A 211 21.26 -15.97 3.50
C GLY A 211 21.54 -15.37 2.12
N GLN A 212 21.09 -14.13 1.88
CA GLN A 212 21.34 -13.44 0.61
C GLN A 212 22.81 -13.13 0.39
N ILE A 213 23.56 -12.76 1.43
CA ILE A 213 25.02 -12.56 1.35
C ILE A 213 25.74 -13.84 0.96
N LYS A 214 25.33 -15.01 1.51
CA LYS A 214 25.89 -16.30 1.13
C LYS A 214 25.67 -16.60 -0.35
N LYS A 215 24.50 -16.27 -0.90
CA LYS A 215 24.22 -16.41 -2.34
C LYS A 215 25.12 -15.48 -3.17
N ILE A 216 25.30 -14.22 -2.76
CA ILE A 216 26.19 -13.26 -3.45
C ILE A 216 27.63 -13.76 -3.48
N ALA A 217 28.08 -14.51 -2.48
CA ALA A 217 29.43 -15.06 -2.40
C ALA A 217 29.66 -16.21 -3.40
N HIS A 218 28.61 -16.92 -3.82
CA HIS A 218 28.68 -18.10 -4.69
C HIS A 218 27.68 -18.01 -5.86
N PRO A 219 27.78 -16.98 -6.73
CA PRO A 219 26.94 -16.86 -7.91
C PRO A 219 27.41 -17.80 -9.01
N LYS A 220 26.54 -18.21 -9.91
CA LYS A 220 26.87 -19.03 -11.08
C LYS A 220 27.63 -18.24 -12.14
N ASN A 221 27.30 -16.95 -12.28
CA ASN A 221 27.94 -16.03 -13.25
C ASN A 221 27.85 -14.58 -12.75
N ASP A 222 28.42 -13.63 -13.49
CA ASP A 222 28.44 -12.23 -13.13
C ASP A 222 27.05 -11.56 -13.21
N GLU A 223 26.17 -11.98 -14.12
CA GLU A 223 24.81 -11.47 -14.25
C GLU A 223 23.97 -11.85 -13.03
N GLU A 224 24.06 -13.11 -12.61
CA GLU A 224 23.40 -13.56 -11.37
C GLU A 224 23.94 -12.81 -10.16
N ARG A 225 25.26 -12.55 -10.08
CA ARG A 225 25.85 -11.73 -8.99
C ARG A 225 25.22 -10.36 -8.91
N VAL A 226 25.04 -9.66 -10.05
CA VAL A 226 24.41 -8.34 -10.10
C VAL A 226 22.94 -8.43 -9.64
N THR A 227 22.22 -9.45 -10.08
CA THR A 227 20.83 -9.69 -9.67
C THR A 227 20.73 -9.89 -8.14
N LEU A 228 21.58 -10.74 -7.57
CA LEU A 228 21.61 -11.03 -6.14
C LEU A 228 21.98 -9.79 -5.29
N ILE A 229 22.87 -8.92 -5.79
CA ILE A 229 23.19 -7.63 -5.16
C ILE A 229 21.98 -6.70 -5.19
N ASN A 230 21.26 -6.64 -6.31
CA ASN A 230 20.06 -5.83 -6.43
C ASN A 230 18.95 -6.30 -5.47
N GLU A 231 18.76 -7.62 -5.34
CA GLU A 231 17.83 -8.20 -4.37
C GLU A 231 18.21 -7.84 -2.92
N TYR A 232 19.48 -7.96 -2.55
CA TYR A 232 19.98 -7.56 -1.24
C TYR A 232 19.69 -6.07 -0.95
N ASN A 233 19.99 -5.21 -1.90
CA ASN A 233 19.71 -3.78 -1.79
C ASN A 233 18.22 -3.50 -1.67
N ALA A 234 17.38 -4.17 -2.45
CA ALA A 234 15.93 -4.05 -2.40
C ALA A 234 15.35 -4.50 -1.05
N MET A 235 15.87 -5.61 -0.48
CA MET A 235 15.46 -6.09 0.85
C MET A 235 15.74 -5.03 1.93
N ILE A 236 16.94 -4.44 1.95
CA ILE A 236 17.29 -3.40 2.96
C ILE A 236 16.45 -2.14 2.74
N MET A 237 16.31 -1.68 1.51
CA MET A 237 15.50 -0.50 1.21
C MET A 237 14.04 -0.69 1.60
N GLY A 238 13.49 -1.89 1.37
CA GLY A 238 12.14 -2.27 1.80
C GLY A 238 11.99 -2.21 3.33
N MET A 239 12.93 -2.82 4.06
CA MET A 239 12.95 -2.78 5.53
C MET A 239 13.10 -1.34 6.07
N HIS A 240 14.01 -0.55 5.51
CA HIS A 240 14.19 0.84 5.89
C HIS A 240 12.88 1.64 5.68
N ASN A 241 12.21 1.46 4.55
CA ASN A 241 10.95 2.16 4.26
C ASN A 241 9.83 1.76 5.21
N TYR A 242 9.75 0.47 5.58
CA TYR A 242 8.72 -0.03 6.49
C TYR A 242 8.95 0.40 7.93
N PHE A 243 10.15 0.17 8.45
CA PHE A 243 10.46 0.36 9.87
C PHE A 243 10.93 1.77 10.25
N GLN A 244 11.19 2.68 9.31
CA GLN A 244 11.70 4.04 9.59
C GLN A 244 10.85 4.84 10.58
N ILE A 245 9.59 4.47 10.80
CA ILE A 245 8.68 5.13 11.73
C ILE A 245 8.89 4.70 13.20
N ALA A 246 9.63 3.62 13.46
CA ALA A 246 9.95 3.21 14.83
C ALA A 246 10.86 4.24 15.51
N THR A 247 10.53 4.65 16.73
CA THR A 247 11.31 5.69 17.45
C THR A 247 12.75 5.26 17.76
N CYS A 248 12.99 3.97 17.90
CA CYS A 248 14.31 3.38 18.20
C CYS A 248 14.91 2.65 16.97
N VAL A 249 14.47 3.01 15.75
CA VAL A 249 14.88 2.32 14.52
C VAL A 249 16.39 2.31 14.30
N SER A 250 17.09 3.37 14.66
CA SER A 250 18.54 3.46 14.45
C SER A 250 19.32 2.45 15.30
N SER A 251 18.91 2.22 16.57
CA SER A 251 19.54 1.19 17.42
C SER A 251 19.23 -0.20 16.91
N ASP A 252 17.97 -0.47 16.51
CA ASP A 252 17.54 -1.78 16.01
C ASP A 252 18.31 -2.18 14.75
N PHE A 253 18.45 -1.26 13.78
CA PHE A 253 19.22 -1.51 12.57
C PHE A 253 20.72 -1.52 12.78
N ALA A 254 21.25 -0.83 13.79
CA ALA A 254 22.66 -0.93 14.17
C ALA A 254 22.98 -2.33 14.70
N ASP A 255 22.08 -2.93 15.51
CA ASP A 255 22.23 -4.29 16.02
C ASP A 255 22.19 -5.31 14.86
N MET A 256 21.15 -5.24 14.02
CA MET A 256 21.02 -6.09 12.83
C MET A 256 22.23 -5.92 11.89
N GLY A 257 22.70 -4.69 11.70
CA GLY A 257 23.84 -4.38 10.85
C GLY A 257 25.14 -5.03 11.33
N ARG A 258 25.41 -5.02 12.65
CA ARG A 258 26.58 -5.72 13.23
C ARG A 258 26.56 -7.21 12.91
N GLU A 259 25.42 -7.86 13.09
CA GLU A 259 25.30 -9.28 12.81
C GLU A 259 25.47 -9.62 11.32
N VAL A 260 24.86 -8.80 10.44
CA VAL A 260 24.97 -8.97 8.99
C VAL A 260 26.38 -8.69 8.49
N ASP A 261 27.05 -7.67 9.06
CA ASP A 261 28.41 -7.29 8.67
C ASP A 261 29.44 -8.36 9.00
N VAL A 262 29.29 -9.08 10.10
CA VAL A 262 30.15 -10.25 10.40
C VAL A 262 30.09 -11.27 9.27
N VAL A 263 28.89 -11.66 8.83
CA VAL A 263 28.71 -12.63 7.74
C VAL A 263 29.21 -12.04 6.40
N LYS A 264 28.93 -10.76 6.14
CA LYS A 264 29.37 -10.07 4.94
C LYS A 264 30.90 -10.04 4.80
N LEU A 265 31.61 -9.68 5.85
CA LEU A 265 33.07 -9.63 5.88
C LEU A 265 33.72 -11.02 5.72
N SER A 266 33.09 -12.05 6.31
CA SER A 266 33.55 -13.44 6.18
C SER A 266 33.30 -13.98 4.76
N GLN A 267 32.06 -13.94 4.29
CA GLN A 267 31.65 -14.59 3.04
C GLN A 267 32.16 -13.87 1.79
N LEU A 268 32.13 -12.54 1.76
CA LEU A 268 32.58 -11.74 0.60
C LEU A 268 34.08 -11.41 0.67
N LYS A 269 34.79 -11.91 1.67
CA LYS A 269 36.21 -11.63 1.95
C LYS A 269 36.48 -10.12 2.09
N ARG A 270 36.96 -9.68 3.22
CA ARG A 270 37.18 -8.25 3.54
C ARG A 270 37.97 -7.50 2.46
N LYS A 271 38.95 -8.15 1.84
CA LYS A 271 39.79 -7.56 0.78
C LYS A 271 39.05 -7.26 -0.53
N ALA A 272 37.94 -7.97 -0.81
CA ALA A 272 37.13 -7.75 -2.00
C ALA A 272 36.07 -6.64 -1.82
N LEU A 273 35.90 -6.12 -0.60
CA LEU A 273 34.97 -5.04 -0.29
C LEU A 273 35.69 -3.69 -0.34
N SER A 274 35.34 -2.87 -1.35
CA SER A 274 35.89 -1.50 -1.48
C SER A 274 35.01 -0.49 -0.75
N THR A 275 35.64 0.59 -0.27
CA THR A 275 34.94 1.79 0.24
C THR A 275 34.68 2.82 -0.86
N LYS A 276 35.31 2.66 -2.02
CA LYS A 276 35.15 3.52 -3.21
C LYS A 276 34.60 2.69 -4.37
N GLY A 277 33.71 3.26 -5.15
CA GLY A 277 33.12 2.63 -6.32
C GLY A 277 32.19 3.58 -7.08
N ASP A 278 31.65 3.10 -8.19
CA ASP A 278 30.76 3.86 -9.07
C ASP A 278 29.31 3.55 -8.78
N TYR A 279 28.47 4.58 -8.84
CA TYR A 279 27.02 4.48 -8.70
C TYR A 279 26.28 4.43 -10.06
N LYS A 280 26.99 4.18 -11.17
CA LYS A 280 26.37 4.11 -12.50
C LYS A 280 25.23 3.07 -12.50
N GLY A 281 24.02 3.52 -12.80
CA GLY A 281 22.80 2.69 -12.71
C GLY A 281 22.17 2.63 -11.32
N PHE A 282 22.76 3.24 -10.28
CA PHE A 282 22.29 3.22 -8.89
C PHE A 282 22.08 4.62 -8.29
N SER A 283 21.62 5.58 -9.09
CA SER A 283 21.44 6.99 -8.69
C SER A 283 20.57 7.17 -7.44
N PHE A 284 19.58 6.29 -7.25
CA PHE A 284 18.75 6.32 -6.04
C PHE A 284 19.53 5.91 -4.78
N ILE A 285 20.40 4.91 -4.88
CA ILE A 285 21.27 4.46 -3.78
C ILE A 285 22.26 5.57 -3.45
N GLU A 286 22.90 6.18 -4.44
CA GLU A 286 23.79 7.32 -4.27
C GLU A 286 23.11 8.46 -3.52
N LYS A 287 21.94 8.90 -4.00
CA LYS A 287 21.17 9.99 -3.37
C LYS A 287 20.82 9.71 -1.90
N LYS A 288 20.42 8.48 -1.57
CA LYS A 288 19.92 8.12 -0.24
C LYS A 288 21.04 7.67 0.71
N TYR A 289 22.01 6.93 0.22
CA TYR A 289 23.03 6.24 1.03
C TYR A 289 24.47 6.67 0.74
N GLY A 290 24.73 7.43 -0.32
CA GLY A 290 26.09 7.81 -0.74
C GLY A 290 26.90 8.59 0.30
N LYS A 291 26.23 9.29 1.23
CA LYS A 291 26.88 10.00 2.36
C LYS A 291 27.28 9.07 3.52
N SER A 292 26.93 7.77 3.45
CA SER A 292 27.22 6.82 4.52
C SER A 292 28.64 6.31 4.45
N LYS A 293 29.39 6.43 5.55
CA LYS A 293 30.71 5.78 5.69
C LYS A 293 30.64 4.24 5.75
N GLN A 294 29.43 3.68 5.92
CA GLN A 294 29.21 2.23 6.01
C GLN A 294 28.96 1.55 4.64
N ILE A 295 28.77 2.34 3.56
CA ILE A 295 28.57 1.78 2.24
C ILE A 295 29.82 1.01 1.79
N ARG A 296 29.62 -0.10 1.11
CA ARG A 296 30.69 -0.93 0.54
C ARG A 296 30.32 -1.26 -0.90
N PHE A 297 31.34 -1.51 -1.69
CA PHE A 297 31.20 -1.96 -3.07
C PHE A 297 31.78 -3.36 -3.19
N TYR A 298 31.05 -4.23 -3.87
CA TYR A 298 31.48 -5.58 -4.22
C TYR A 298 31.32 -5.79 -5.71
N SER A 299 32.40 -6.23 -6.37
CA SER A 299 32.46 -6.32 -7.86
C SER A 299 31.98 -5.01 -8.53
N GLY A 300 32.42 -3.86 -8.03
CA GLY A 300 32.04 -2.53 -8.54
C GLY A 300 30.61 -2.08 -8.29
N LYS A 301 29.75 -2.87 -7.60
CA LYS A 301 28.37 -2.54 -7.32
C LYS A 301 28.16 -2.16 -5.85
N PRO A 302 27.32 -1.13 -5.55
CA PRO A 302 27.10 -0.69 -4.19
C PRO A 302 26.26 -1.69 -3.39
N LEU A 303 26.67 -1.97 -2.16
CA LEU A 303 25.93 -2.69 -1.14
C LEU A 303 25.37 -1.70 -0.12
N VAL A 304 24.06 -1.60 -0.04
CA VAL A 304 23.36 -0.70 0.89
C VAL A 304 23.68 -1.10 2.33
N PRO A 305 24.11 -0.16 3.20
CA PRO A 305 24.40 -0.46 4.60
C PRO A 305 23.12 -0.67 5.41
N VAL A 306 23.06 -1.76 6.17
CA VAL A 306 21.91 -2.10 7.01
C VAL A 306 21.70 -1.06 8.11
N GLY A 307 22.77 -0.66 8.79
CA GLY A 307 22.72 0.25 9.95
C GLY A 307 22.47 1.74 9.60
N TYR A 308 22.47 2.12 8.33
CA TYR A 308 22.31 3.53 7.94
C TYR A 308 20.85 3.89 7.68
N ILE A 309 20.13 4.19 8.75
CA ILE A 309 18.73 4.61 8.70
C ILE A 309 18.50 5.84 9.57
N LYS A 310 17.58 6.70 9.14
CA LYS A 310 17.09 7.84 9.92
C LYS A 310 15.62 7.62 10.26
N HIS A 311 15.25 7.91 11.50
CA HIS A 311 13.86 7.93 11.92
C HIS A 311 13.08 8.97 11.10
N LYS A 312 11.88 8.59 10.70
CA LYS A 312 10.93 9.46 10.02
C LYS A 312 9.61 9.45 10.81
N ASN A 313 9.15 10.63 11.19
CA ASN A 313 7.87 10.72 11.85
C ASN A 313 6.76 10.10 10.99
N PRO A 314 5.84 9.32 11.59
CA PRO A 314 4.70 8.80 10.88
C PRO A 314 3.87 9.97 10.33
N MET A 315 3.27 9.76 9.16
CA MET A 315 2.39 10.76 8.57
C MET A 315 1.11 10.88 9.42
N TRP A 316 0.89 12.05 10.00
CA TRP A 316 -0.36 12.37 10.66
C TRP A 316 -1.42 12.63 9.58
N LYS A 317 -2.38 11.73 9.46
CA LYS A 317 -3.57 12.00 8.63
C LYS A 317 -4.44 13.01 9.36
N LYS A 318 -4.68 14.17 8.75
CA LYS A 318 -5.69 15.11 9.25
C LYS A 318 -7.04 14.39 9.28
N LYS A 319 -7.86 14.59 10.31
CA LYS A 319 -9.20 13.97 10.40
C LYS A 319 -10.08 14.28 9.18
N SER A 320 -9.84 15.43 8.53
CA SER A 320 -10.49 15.79 7.27
C SER A 320 -10.03 14.98 6.05
N VAL A 321 -8.95 14.18 6.17
CA VAL A 321 -8.49 13.28 5.09
C VAL A 321 -9.13 11.91 5.35
N CYS A 322 -10.40 11.81 5.03
CA CYS A 322 -11.20 10.60 5.22
C CYS A 322 -11.63 10.04 3.86
N LYS A 323 -11.37 8.75 3.61
CA LYS A 323 -11.78 8.10 2.36
C LYS A 323 -13.31 7.90 2.23
N TYR A 324 -14.05 8.12 3.31
CA TYR A 324 -15.50 7.92 3.35
C TYR A 324 -16.31 9.18 3.04
N THR A 325 -15.67 10.35 2.99
CA THR A 325 -16.34 11.62 2.63
C THR A 325 -15.84 12.12 1.26
N PRO A 326 -16.70 12.81 0.45
CA PRO A 326 -16.27 13.39 -0.82
C PRO A 326 -15.07 14.32 -0.67
N GLU A 327 -15.10 15.24 0.31
CA GLU A 327 -14.03 16.19 0.61
C GLU A 327 -12.74 15.49 1.06
N GLY A 328 -12.87 14.43 1.85
CA GLY A 328 -11.74 13.61 2.28
C GLY A 328 -11.10 12.87 1.13
N ARG A 329 -11.89 12.30 0.22
CA ARG A 329 -11.40 11.67 -1.02
C ARG A 329 -10.65 12.67 -1.90
N GLN A 330 -11.19 13.85 -2.11
CA GLN A 330 -10.49 14.91 -2.85
C GLN A 330 -9.12 15.24 -2.23
N LYS A 331 -9.05 15.34 -0.88
CA LYS A 331 -7.79 15.60 -0.18
C LYS A 331 -6.78 14.47 -0.31
N ILE A 332 -7.24 13.20 -0.27
CA ILE A 332 -6.38 12.03 -0.51
C ILE A 332 -5.81 12.06 -1.93
N HIS A 333 -6.65 12.35 -2.90
CA HIS A 333 -6.28 12.31 -4.31
C HIS A 333 -5.55 13.57 -4.78
N LYS A 334 -5.65 14.70 -4.06
CA LYS A 334 -4.92 15.93 -4.39
C LYS A 334 -3.41 15.72 -4.51
N ASN A 335 -2.84 14.85 -3.67
CA ASN A 335 -1.42 14.51 -3.70
C ASN A 335 -1.05 13.53 -4.82
N LEU A 336 -2.02 12.87 -5.44
CA LEU A 336 -1.79 11.97 -6.57
C LEU A 336 -1.66 12.75 -7.90
N GLY A 337 -1.95 14.05 -7.90
CA GLY A 337 -1.88 14.89 -9.11
C GLY A 337 -2.87 14.47 -10.20
N ILE A 338 -3.98 13.82 -9.83
CA ILE A 338 -5.01 13.30 -10.73
C ILE A 338 -6.32 14.04 -10.48
N ASP A 339 -7.02 14.41 -11.55
CA ASP A 339 -8.40 14.86 -11.44
C ASP A 339 -9.33 13.67 -11.14
N THR A 340 -9.81 13.64 -9.90
CA THR A 340 -10.72 12.58 -9.42
C THR A 340 -12.08 12.60 -10.07
N ASN A 341 -12.56 13.76 -10.51
CA ASN A 341 -13.85 13.85 -11.20
C ASN A 341 -13.76 13.17 -12.56
N THR A 342 -12.71 13.44 -13.32
CA THR A 342 -12.45 12.76 -14.61
C THR A 342 -12.28 11.26 -14.40
N MET A 343 -11.57 10.82 -13.35
CA MET A 343 -11.42 9.39 -13.03
C MET A 343 -12.79 8.74 -12.73
N LEU A 344 -13.63 9.36 -11.91
CA LEU A 344 -14.97 8.84 -11.58
C LEU A 344 -15.88 8.81 -12.80
N LEU A 345 -15.79 9.78 -13.70
CA LEU A 345 -16.52 9.78 -14.96
C LEU A 345 -16.04 8.66 -15.88
N LEU A 346 -14.72 8.44 -16.00
CA LEU A 346 -14.16 7.30 -16.74
C LEU A 346 -14.68 5.97 -16.20
N MET A 347 -14.77 5.80 -14.87
CA MET A 347 -15.32 4.58 -14.26
C MET A 347 -16.79 4.35 -14.63
N ARG A 348 -17.57 5.40 -14.80
CA ARG A 348 -19.00 5.34 -15.17
C ARG A 348 -19.25 5.22 -16.66
N THR A 349 -18.30 5.66 -17.49
CA THR A 349 -18.42 5.65 -18.94
C THR A 349 -18.11 4.25 -19.48
N LYS A 350 -19.11 3.59 -20.06
CA LYS A 350 -18.94 2.30 -20.74
C LYS A 350 -18.66 2.55 -22.22
N GLU A 351 -17.66 1.89 -22.78
CA GLU A 351 -17.42 1.83 -24.22
C GLU A 351 -18.05 0.56 -24.76
N VAL A 352 -18.98 0.70 -25.71
CA VAL A 352 -19.68 -0.42 -26.32
C VAL A 352 -18.68 -1.30 -27.08
N GLY A 353 -18.78 -2.62 -26.90
CA GLY A 353 -17.92 -3.60 -27.60
C GLY A 353 -16.52 -3.77 -27.01
N ARG A 354 -16.20 -3.17 -25.83
CA ARG A 354 -14.95 -3.37 -25.13
C ARG A 354 -15.07 -4.39 -24.02
N SER A 355 -13.98 -5.15 -23.78
CA SER A 355 -13.90 -6.12 -22.69
C SER A 355 -13.87 -5.44 -21.33
N VAL A 356 -14.20 -6.20 -20.27
CA VAL A 356 -14.05 -5.74 -18.87
C VAL A 356 -12.58 -5.44 -18.58
N GLU A 357 -11.65 -6.26 -19.06
CA GLU A 357 -10.20 -6.06 -18.89
C GLU A 357 -9.72 -4.74 -19.50
N TYR A 358 -10.19 -4.40 -20.70
CA TYR A 358 -9.90 -3.09 -21.31
C TYR A 358 -10.41 -1.92 -20.46
N MET A 359 -11.64 -2.03 -19.95
CA MET A 359 -12.26 -0.98 -19.16
C MET A 359 -11.52 -0.75 -17.83
N ASP A 360 -11.09 -1.81 -17.15
CA ASP A 360 -10.33 -1.75 -15.90
C ASP A 360 -8.92 -1.22 -16.14
N ASN A 361 -8.25 -1.70 -17.19
CA ASN A 361 -6.91 -1.26 -17.55
C ASN A 361 -6.87 0.20 -17.99
N ARG A 362 -7.92 0.71 -18.65
CA ARG A 362 -8.07 2.12 -19.00
C ARG A 362 -8.00 3.03 -17.78
N ILE A 363 -8.69 2.66 -16.70
CA ILE A 363 -8.70 3.42 -15.44
C ILE A 363 -7.33 3.33 -14.77
N SER A 364 -6.77 2.13 -14.70
CA SER A 364 -5.45 1.88 -14.09
C SER A 364 -4.34 2.67 -14.81
N LEU A 365 -4.37 2.72 -16.13
CA LEU A 365 -3.42 3.50 -16.94
C LEU A 365 -3.61 5.01 -16.78
N TYR A 366 -4.86 5.49 -16.72
CA TYR A 366 -5.13 6.90 -16.46
C TYR A 366 -4.52 7.34 -15.13
N VAL A 367 -4.66 6.52 -14.10
CA VAL A 367 -4.06 6.77 -12.77
C VAL A 367 -2.53 6.68 -12.83
N ALA A 368 -1.97 5.65 -13.47
CA ALA A 368 -0.52 5.45 -13.58
C ALA A 368 0.17 6.55 -14.40
N GLN A 369 -0.52 7.12 -15.38
CA GLN A 369 -0.03 8.24 -16.18
C GLN A 369 -0.37 9.62 -15.59
N TYR A 370 -0.91 9.67 -14.36
CA TYR A 370 -1.30 10.92 -13.67
C TYR A 370 -2.29 11.78 -14.48
N GLY A 371 -3.24 11.15 -15.18
CA GLY A 371 -4.19 11.84 -16.05
C GLY A 371 -3.57 12.53 -17.26
N LYS A 372 -2.36 12.13 -17.68
CA LYS A 372 -1.57 12.78 -18.73
C LYS A 372 -1.43 11.89 -19.96
N CYS A 373 -1.34 12.53 -21.11
CA CYS A 373 -0.95 11.85 -22.35
C CYS A 373 0.49 11.31 -22.25
N ALA A 374 0.70 10.04 -22.59
CA ALA A 374 2.01 9.42 -22.53
C ALA A 374 3.07 10.04 -23.46
N ILE A 375 2.64 10.71 -24.54
CA ILE A 375 3.54 11.35 -25.51
C ILE A 375 3.81 12.79 -25.12
N THR A 376 2.76 13.62 -24.98
CA THR A 376 2.88 15.08 -24.75
C THR A 376 3.13 15.42 -23.28
N GLY A 377 2.69 14.58 -22.34
CA GLY A 377 2.71 14.89 -20.91
C GLY A 377 1.65 15.90 -20.48
N GLN A 378 0.77 16.34 -21.36
CA GLN A 378 -0.35 17.25 -21.05
C GLN A 378 -1.43 16.53 -20.26
N ILE A 379 -2.08 17.25 -19.33
CA ILE A 379 -3.26 16.77 -18.60
C ILE A 379 -4.42 16.63 -19.61
N LEU A 380 -5.16 15.54 -19.51
CA LEU A 380 -6.25 15.21 -20.43
C LEU A 380 -7.61 15.46 -19.78
N ALA A 381 -8.47 16.21 -20.47
CA ALA A 381 -9.89 16.28 -20.17
C ALA A 381 -10.58 14.96 -20.61
N LEU A 382 -11.76 14.64 -20.04
CA LEU A 382 -12.46 13.37 -20.29
C LEU A 382 -12.66 13.06 -21.79
N HIS A 383 -13.05 14.08 -22.59
CA HIS A 383 -13.31 13.95 -24.03
C HIS A 383 -12.05 13.87 -24.90
N GLU A 384 -10.87 14.06 -24.31
CA GLU A 384 -9.57 13.96 -24.98
C GLU A 384 -8.88 12.63 -24.73
N ILE A 385 -9.38 11.87 -23.76
CA ILE A 385 -8.77 10.61 -23.35
C ILE A 385 -9.07 9.53 -24.39
N HIS A 386 -8.02 8.92 -24.92
CA HIS A 386 -8.11 7.72 -25.74
C HIS A 386 -7.20 6.63 -25.22
N CYS A 387 -7.75 5.45 -24.94
CA CYS A 387 -6.99 4.27 -24.55
C CYS A 387 -6.64 3.48 -25.81
N HIS A 388 -5.35 3.46 -26.16
CA HIS A 388 -4.83 2.91 -27.40
C HIS A 388 -4.14 1.58 -27.18
N HIS A 389 -4.36 0.60 -28.10
CA HIS A 389 -3.61 -0.65 -28.17
C HIS A 389 -2.28 -0.41 -28.87
N LYS A 390 -1.15 -0.60 -28.20
CA LYS A 390 0.19 -0.46 -28.79
C LYS A 390 0.35 -1.40 -29.99
N LYS A 391 -0.05 -2.67 -29.82
CA LYS A 391 -0.25 -3.63 -30.92
C LYS A 391 -1.76 -3.73 -31.19
N PRO A 392 -2.25 -3.39 -32.38
CA PRO A 392 -3.66 -3.43 -32.70
C PRO A 392 -4.30 -4.82 -32.53
N VAL A 393 -5.56 -4.87 -32.14
CA VAL A 393 -6.32 -6.14 -31.99
C VAL A 393 -6.37 -6.90 -33.31
N SER A 394 -6.52 -6.22 -34.45
CA SER A 394 -6.47 -6.79 -35.79
C SER A 394 -5.15 -7.49 -36.14
N GLN A 395 -4.08 -7.20 -35.38
CA GLN A 395 -2.75 -7.79 -35.54
C GLN A 395 -2.41 -8.76 -34.37
N GLY A 396 -3.41 -9.25 -33.63
CA GLY A 396 -3.24 -10.14 -32.51
C GLY A 396 -2.84 -9.46 -31.20
N GLY A 397 -3.11 -8.15 -31.07
CA GLY A 397 -3.01 -7.44 -29.80
C GLY A 397 -4.14 -7.85 -28.85
N ASN A 398 -3.93 -7.69 -27.55
CA ASN A 398 -4.88 -7.99 -26.48
C ASN A 398 -5.17 -6.77 -25.59
N ASP A 399 -6.12 -6.93 -24.68
CA ASP A 399 -6.54 -5.87 -23.73
C ASP A 399 -5.69 -5.82 -22.45
N ARG A 400 -4.56 -6.54 -22.38
CA ARG A 400 -3.67 -6.54 -21.22
C ARG A 400 -3.06 -5.16 -20.99
N TYR A 401 -2.79 -4.85 -19.74
CA TYR A 401 -2.25 -3.57 -19.28
C TYR A 401 -1.00 -3.14 -20.06
N GLU A 402 -0.08 -4.07 -20.34
CA GLU A 402 1.17 -3.81 -21.05
C GLU A 402 0.96 -3.37 -22.50
N ASN A 403 -0.12 -3.84 -23.14
CA ASN A 403 -0.46 -3.51 -24.53
C ASN A 403 -1.27 -2.21 -24.67
N LEU A 404 -1.74 -1.63 -23.58
CA LEU A 404 -2.56 -0.43 -23.60
C LEU A 404 -1.75 0.83 -23.19
N ILE A 405 -2.21 2.01 -23.60
CA ILE A 405 -1.61 3.30 -23.26
C ILE A 405 -2.64 4.42 -23.43
N ILE A 406 -2.62 5.42 -22.52
CA ILE A 406 -3.49 6.59 -22.61
C ILE A 406 -2.82 7.69 -23.44
N LEU A 407 -3.52 8.16 -24.45
CA LEU A 407 -3.09 9.21 -25.38
C LEU A 407 -4.15 10.30 -25.49
N HIS A 408 -3.72 11.50 -25.90
CA HIS A 408 -4.64 12.51 -26.38
C HIS A 408 -5.26 12.06 -27.71
N LYS A 409 -6.54 12.35 -27.95
CA LYS A 409 -7.26 11.94 -29.18
C LYS A 409 -6.54 12.33 -30.46
N ASP A 410 -5.93 13.51 -30.50
CA ASP A 410 -5.24 13.97 -31.70
C ASP A 410 -3.88 13.30 -31.91
N ILE A 411 -3.20 12.94 -30.80
CA ILE A 411 -2.00 12.05 -30.85
C ILE A 411 -2.40 10.69 -31.37
N HIS A 412 -3.53 10.13 -30.95
CA HIS A 412 -4.04 8.85 -31.45
C HIS A 412 -4.37 8.95 -32.96
N ARG A 413 -5.02 10.03 -33.41
CA ARG A 413 -5.29 10.28 -34.85
C ARG A 413 -3.99 10.39 -35.64
N LEU A 414 -3.02 11.17 -35.16
CA LEU A 414 -1.69 11.30 -35.81
C LEU A 414 -0.94 9.94 -35.82
N LEU A 415 -1.11 9.11 -34.81
CA LEU A 415 -0.49 7.78 -34.75
C LEU A 415 -0.97 6.91 -35.93
N HIS A 416 -2.23 6.98 -36.30
CA HIS A 416 -2.82 6.19 -37.39
C HIS A 416 -2.89 6.92 -38.73
N ALA A 417 -2.47 8.20 -38.82
CA ALA A 417 -2.49 8.95 -40.05
C ALA A 417 -1.53 8.38 -41.11
N THR A 418 -2.04 8.18 -42.31
CA THR A 418 -1.26 7.70 -43.49
C THR A 418 -1.05 8.83 -44.52
N LYS A 419 -2.01 9.75 -44.65
CA LYS A 419 -1.93 10.85 -45.60
C LYS A 419 -0.96 11.93 -45.11
N GLU A 420 -0.03 12.33 -45.96
CA GLU A 420 1.00 13.33 -45.64
C GLU A 420 0.41 14.68 -45.23
N THR A 421 -0.66 15.12 -45.91
CA THR A 421 -1.38 16.35 -45.58
C THR A 421 -1.93 16.33 -44.15
N THR A 422 -2.54 15.23 -43.76
CA THR A 422 -3.05 15.02 -42.40
C THR A 422 -1.93 15.01 -41.36
N ILE A 423 -0.81 14.34 -41.65
CA ILE A 423 0.37 14.28 -40.76
C ILE A 423 0.93 15.69 -40.57
N LYS A 424 1.12 16.48 -41.65
CA LYS A 424 1.62 17.85 -41.57
C LYS A 424 0.70 18.75 -40.74
N ALA A 425 -0.63 18.66 -40.96
CA ALA A 425 -1.62 19.43 -40.20
C ALA A 425 -1.56 19.15 -38.68
N TYR A 426 -1.53 17.86 -38.26
CA TYR A 426 -1.41 17.51 -36.83
C TYR A 426 -0.04 17.88 -36.26
N LEU A 427 1.05 17.76 -37.00
CA LEU A 427 2.38 18.15 -36.52
C LEU A 427 2.49 19.65 -36.28
N SER A 428 1.88 20.49 -37.14
CA SER A 428 1.83 21.94 -36.95
C SER A 428 0.98 22.33 -35.74
N GLN A 429 -0.17 21.66 -35.56
CA GLN A 429 -1.07 21.91 -34.44
C GLN A 429 -0.47 21.48 -33.11
N LEU A 430 0.16 20.31 -33.03
CA LEU A 430 0.62 19.69 -31.79
C LEU A 430 2.03 20.11 -31.36
N GLN A 431 2.80 20.73 -32.26
CA GLN A 431 4.17 21.24 -31.99
C GLN A 431 5.05 20.30 -31.18
N LEU A 432 5.10 19.02 -31.57
CA LEU A 432 5.80 17.99 -30.83
C LEU A 432 7.31 18.19 -30.83
N THR A 433 7.93 18.07 -29.65
CA THR A 433 9.39 18.06 -29.52
C THR A 433 10.01 16.81 -30.15
N TYR A 434 11.32 16.84 -30.42
CA TYR A 434 12.05 15.69 -30.95
C TYR A 434 11.84 14.41 -30.11
N LYS A 435 11.92 14.50 -28.78
CA LYS A 435 11.68 13.37 -27.88
C LYS A 435 10.25 12.82 -27.95
N GLN A 436 9.27 13.69 -28.13
CA GLN A 436 7.86 13.28 -28.28
C GLN A 436 7.62 12.60 -29.63
N LYS A 437 8.21 13.12 -30.72
CA LYS A 437 8.18 12.50 -32.06
C LYS A 437 8.83 11.12 -32.04
N ALA A 438 9.96 10.96 -31.35
CA ALA A 438 10.62 9.66 -31.21
C ALA A 438 9.74 8.64 -30.45
N LYS A 439 9.05 9.05 -29.38
CA LYS A 439 8.08 8.20 -28.68
C LYS A 439 6.88 7.83 -29.56
N LEU A 440 6.34 8.80 -30.31
CA LEU A 440 5.24 8.55 -31.25
C LEU A 440 5.66 7.54 -32.33
N ASN A 441 6.85 7.69 -32.91
CA ASN A 441 7.35 6.79 -33.93
C ASN A 441 7.53 5.35 -33.42
N LYS A 442 7.96 5.16 -32.17
CA LYS A 442 7.97 3.83 -31.55
C LYS A 442 6.58 3.19 -31.49
N LEU A 443 5.53 3.97 -31.15
CA LEU A 443 4.17 3.46 -31.14
C LEU A 443 3.65 3.19 -32.56
N ARG A 444 4.00 4.03 -33.52
CA ARG A 444 3.66 3.81 -34.95
C ARG A 444 4.28 2.49 -35.45
N GLN A 445 5.53 2.23 -35.16
CA GLN A 445 6.20 0.96 -35.50
C GLN A 445 5.49 -0.27 -34.90
N LEU A 446 5.08 -0.19 -33.61
CA LEU A 446 4.30 -1.26 -32.97
C LEU A 446 2.92 -1.47 -33.61
N ALA A 447 2.35 -0.44 -34.22
CA ALA A 447 1.09 -0.50 -34.96
C ALA A 447 1.30 -0.76 -36.47
N ASN A 448 2.51 -1.18 -36.92
CA ASN A 448 2.89 -1.38 -38.33
C ASN A 448 2.67 -0.15 -39.22
N MET A 449 2.88 1.05 -38.65
CA MET A 449 2.79 2.31 -39.37
C MET A 449 4.20 2.86 -39.66
N GLN A 450 4.35 3.55 -40.79
CA GLN A 450 5.64 4.19 -41.12
C GLN A 450 5.99 5.31 -40.15
N ALA A 451 7.27 5.44 -39.82
CA ALA A 451 7.77 6.51 -38.97
C ALA A 451 7.59 7.88 -39.65
N ILE A 452 7.27 8.89 -38.85
CA ILE A 452 7.17 10.29 -39.32
C ILE A 452 8.56 10.92 -39.18
N TYR A 453 9.22 11.22 -40.30
CA TYR A 453 10.51 11.90 -40.30
C TYR A 453 10.29 13.42 -40.25
N SER A 454 11.04 14.12 -39.42
CA SER A 454 11.15 15.59 -39.52
C SER A 454 12.06 15.92 -40.71
N ASN A 455 11.61 16.67 -41.67
CA ASN A 455 12.48 17.30 -42.66
C ASN A 455 13.40 18.32 -41.98
N SER A 456 14.54 17.81 -41.45
CA SER A 456 15.66 18.62 -40.98
C SER A 456 16.96 17.93 -41.40
N GLN A 457 17.11 17.73 -42.69
CA GLN A 457 18.39 17.59 -43.36
C GLN A 457 18.25 18.15 -44.76
N ASN A 458 18.28 19.47 -44.89
CA ASN A 458 18.69 20.24 -46.06
C ASN A 458 18.87 21.69 -45.65
N SER A 459 19.97 22.01 -45.01
CA SER A 459 20.64 23.31 -45.05
C SER A 459 22.04 23.10 -44.46
N GLY A 460 22.89 22.63 -45.30
CA GLY A 460 24.34 22.49 -45.07
C GLY A 460 25.03 22.43 -46.43
N GLN A 461 25.11 23.55 -47.10
CA GLN A 461 26.18 23.97 -47.97
C GLN A 461 26.78 25.24 -47.43
#